data_5b8686b3485e6e44a946cc7451337bcb
#
_entry.id   5b8686b3485e6e44a946cc7451337bcb
#
_cell.length_a   1.000
_cell.length_b   1.000
_cell.length_c   1.000
_cell.angle_alpha   90.00
_cell.angle_beta   90.00
_cell.angle_gamma   90.00
#
_symmetry.space_group_name_H-M   'P 1'
#
loop_
_entity.id
_entity.type
_entity.pdbx_description
1 polymer ?
#
loop_
_entity_poly.entity_id
_entity_poly.type
_entity_poly.pdbx_seq_one_letter_code
_entity_poly.pdbx_strand_id
1 'polypeptide(L)'
;MPATLLRPQPFRRPRFRRVEAPPPFQLTARDLAILHAVARFRFLSSTLIIRLVGGSSQQILRRLQLLFHHGYLDRPTSQVAQLAHAFDFGNRPFIYGLGRAGAHVLAEAGIPLKDRLDWTTKNARATAQFLAHTLETAETMIAFELACRAEGAPTLIDHHDLLPYLPEATRDDDAPFHARVTLKTARDALTIGVIPDRMFSLAFENRTRLNFALELDRGTMDIKSRQLVGKSSFRRKLLGYYQLWKEGLHTSQWGFNAFRVLTVTPSEKRIENMIAVQKEIVGEQGSNLFLFTTPKRLREKSPLADVWVTGKGAMTALLS
;
A
#
# COMPACT_ATOMS: atom_id res chain seq x y z
N MET A 1 -61.50 -5.51 -13.42
CA MET A 1 -60.33 -4.94 -12.76
C MET A 1 -59.16 -5.88 -13.03
N PRO A 2 -58.16 -5.55 -13.86
CA PRO A 2 -57.00 -6.43 -14.06
C PRO A 2 -56.09 -6.37 -12.84
N ALA A 3 -55.73 -7.53 -12.29
CA ALA A 3 -54.80 -7.66 -11.18
C ALA A 3 -53.40 -7.18 -11.63
N THR A 4 -52.92 -6.12 -11.00
CA THR A 4 -51.56 -5.63 -11.19
C THR A 4 -50.61 -6.68 -10.66
N LEU A 5 -49.97 -7.44 -11.56
CA LEU A 5 -48.87 -8.34 -11.23
C LEU A 5 -47.70 -7.52 -10.64
N LEU A 6 -47.60 -7.57 -9.30
CA LEU A 6 -46.42 -7.05 -8.59
C LEU A 6 -45.16 -7.76 -9.13
N ARG A 7 -44.34 -7.02 -9.86
CA ARG A 7 -43.01 -7.53 -10.27
C ARG A 7 -42.27 -7.91 -9.01
N PRO A 8 -41.76 -9.15 -8.89
CA PRO A 8 -40.99 -9.55 -7.72
C PRO A 8 -39.81 -8.59 -7.60
N GLN A 9 -39.68 -7.95 -6.45
CA GLN A 9 -38.54 -7.10 -6.12
C GLN A 9 -37.26 -7.95 -6.25
N PRO A 10 -36.21 -7.45 -6.93
CA PRO A 10 -34.97 -8.23 -7.07
C PRO A 10 -34.41 -8.50 -5.68
N PHE A 11 -34.23 -9.77 -5.35
CA PHE A 11 -33.72 -10.23 -4.06
C PHE A 11 -32.33 -9.61 -3.84
N ARG A 12 -32.25 -8.61 -2.97
CA ARG A 12 -30.98 -7.96 -2.60
C ARG A 12 -30.21 -8.89 -1.68
N ARG A 13 -29.08 -9.42 -2.16
CA ARG A 13 -28.16 -10.24 -1.35
C ARG A 13 -27.59 -9.42 -0.19
N PRO A 14 -27.39 -10.05 0.99
CA PRO A 14 -26.80 -9.39 2.15
C PRO A 14 -25.41 -8.82 1.81
N ARG A 15 -25.10 -7.62 2.32
CA ARG A 15 -23.85 -6.92 2.00
C ARG A 15 -22.63 -7.52 2.70
N PHE A 16 -22.79 -7.96 3.97
CA PHE A 16 -21.70 -8.45 4.84
C PHE A 16 -21.94 -9.87 5.36
N ARG A 17 -23.01 -10.53 4.96
CA ARG A 17 -23.29 -11.95 5.25
C ARG A 17 -23.28 -12.75 3.95
N ARG A 18 -22.68 -13.92 3.99
CA ARG A 18 -22.78 -14.85 2.87
C ARG A 18 -24.17 -15.46 2.83
N VAL A 19 -24.66 -15.75 1.64
CA VAL A 19 -25.88 -16.54 1.49
C VAL A 19 -25.52 -18.03 1.71
N GLU A 20 -26.46 -18.80 2.27
CA GLU A 20 -26.24 -20.23 2.55
C GLU A 20 -26.05 -21.05 1.26
N ALA A 21 -26.81 -20.75 0.23
CA ALA A 21 -26.74 -21.40 -1.07
C ALA A 21 -26.40 -20.35 -2.16
N PRO A 22 -25.12 -20.04 -2.39
CA PRO A 22 -24.75 -19.15 -3.47
C PRO A 22 -25.00 -19.84 -4.83
N PRO A 23 -25.32 -19.07 -5.90
CA PRO A 23 -25.55 -19.65 -7.21
C PRO A 23 -24.28 -20.37 -7.72
N PRO A 24 -24.44 -21.39 -8.58
CA PRO A 24 -23.31 -22.09 -9.18
C PRO A 24 -22.27 -21.12 -9.74
N PHE A 25 -20.99 -21.41 -9.48
CA PHE A 25 -19.89 -20.52 -9.81
C PHE A 25 -18.65 -21.32 -10.19
N GLN A 26 -18.03 -20.94 -11.29
CA GLN A 26 -16.80 -21.52 -11.78
C GLN A 26 -15.71 -20.42 -11.80
N LEU A 27 -14.55 -20.72 -11.22
CA LEU A 27 -13.41 -19.82 -11.23
C LEU A 27 -12.87 -19.64 -12.65
N THR A 28 -12.47 -18.42 -12.95
CA THR A 28 -11.82 -18.04 -14.21
C THR A 28 -10.41 -17.53 -13.94
N ALA A 29 -9.58 -17.44 -14.98
CA ALA A 29 -8.24 -16.83 -14.87
C ALA A 29 -8.30 -15.39 -14.31
N ARG A 30 -9.34 -14.62 -14.66
CA ARG A 30 -9.56 -13.27 -14.10
C ARG A 30 -9.83 -13.29 -12.61
N ASP A 31 -10.53 -14.30 -12.10
CA ASP A 31 -10.77 -14.42 -10.65
C ASP A 31 -9.48 -14.73 -9.91
N LEU A 32 -8.63 -15.59 -10.46
CA LEU A 32 -7.30 -15.85 -9.90
C LEU A 32 -6.45 -14.58 -9.87
N ALA A 33 -6.49 -13.76 -10.92
CA ALA A 33 -5.81 -12.46 -10.94
C ALA A 33 -6.36 -11.50 -9.85
N ILE A 34 -7.68 -11.47 -9.64
CA ILE A 34 -8.30 -10.71 -8.56
C ILE A 34 -7.83 -11.22 -7.19
N LEU A 35 -7.88 -12.53 -6.95
CA LEU A 35 -7.46 -13.12 -5.68
C LEU A 35 -5.98 -12.86 -5.40
N HIS A 36 -5.12 -13.00 -6.40
CA HIS A 36 -3.69 -12.70 -6.29
C HIS A 36 -3.45 -11.22 -5.96
N ALA A 37 -4.12 -10.30 -6.64
CA ALA A 37 -4.03 -8.87 -6.35
C ALA A 37 -4.45 -8.56 -4.90
N VAL A 38 -5.57 -9.12 -4.43
CA VAL A 38 -6.05 -8.93 -3.05
C VAL A 38 -5.07 -9.54 -2.04
N ALA A 39 -4.47 -10.69 -2.33
CA ALA A 39 -3.44 -11.30 -1.47
C ALA A 39 -2.21 -10.38 -1.36
N ARG A 40 -1.72 -9.85 -2.48
CA ARG A 40 -0.52 -9.00 -2.57
C ARG A 40 -0.68 -7.68 -1.81
N PHE A 41 -1.85 -7.04 -1.90
CA PHE A 41 -2.13 -5.75 -1.26
C PHE A 41 -2.82 -5.87 0.10
N ARG A 42 -3.13 -7.06 0.56
CA ARG A 42 -3.86 -7.35 1.80
C ARG A 42 -5.34 -6.96 1.75
N PHE A 43 -5.65 -5.72 1.34
CA PHE A 43 -7.01 -5.21 1.13
C PHE A 43 -7.05 -4.34 -0.12
N LEU A 44 -8.10 -4.50 -0.91
CA LEU A 44 -8.39 -3.67 -2.08
C LEU A 44 -9.86 -3.26 -2.10
N SER A 45 -10.13 -2.02 -2.49
CA SER A 45 -11.49 -1.61 -2.83
C SER A 45 -11.89 -2.16 -4.21
N SER A 46 -13.19 -2.31 -4.45
CA SER A 46 -13.68 -2.70 -5.79
C SER A 46 -13.18 -1.77 -6.89
N THR A 47 -13.04 -0.47 -6.62
CA THR A 47 -12.49 0.50 -7.57
C THR A 47 -11.02 0.23 -7.90
N LEU A 48 -10.19 -0.06 -6.90
CA LEU A 48 -8.78 -0.40 -7.11
C LEU A 48 -8.62 -1.73 -7.86
N ILE A 49 -9.46 -2.73 -7.57
CA ILE A 49 -9.48 -4.00 -8.30
C ILE A 49 -9.82 -3.77 -9.77
N ILE A 50 -10.85 -2.96 -10.06
CA ILE A 50 -11.25 -2.63 -11.43
C ILE A 50 -10.11 -1.94 -12.19
N ARG A 51 -9.45 -0.96 -11.56
CA ARG A 51 -8.30 -0.25 -12.16
C ARG A 51 -7.13 -1.18 -12.48
N LEU A 52 -6.82 -2.09 -11.55
CA LEU A 52 -5.66 -2.98 -11.66
C LEU A 52 -5.88 -4.11 -12.68
N VAL A 53 -7.04 -4.77 -12.62
CA VAL A 53 -7.35 -5.94 -13.45
C VAL A 53 -7.83 -5.54 -14.84
N GLY A 54 -8.48 -4.39 -14.96
CA GLY A 54 -9.03 -3.90 -16.24
C GLY A 54 -10.28 -4.64 -16.71
N GLY A 55 -10.89 -4.13 -17.77
CA GLY A 55 -12.09 -4.71 -18.38
C GLY A 55 -13.40 -4.09 -17.85
N SER A 56 -14.52 -4.79 -18.05
CA SER A 56 -15.84 -4.29 -17.68
C SER A 56 -16.04 -4.19 -16.17
N SER A 57 -16.22 -2.98 -15.65
CA SER A 57 -16.48 -2.72 -14.23
C SER A 57 -17.68 -3.49 -13.71
N GLN A 58 -18.76 -3.58 -14.51
CA GLN A 58 -19.98 -4.29 -14.13
C GLN A 58 -19.74 -5.80 -13.97
N GLN A 59 -18.98 -6.39 -14.89
CA GLN A 59 -18.61 -7.80 -14.80
C GLN A 59 -17.74 -8.07 -13.58
N ILE A 60 -16.74 -7.22 -13.32
CA ILE A 60 -15.86 -7.37 -12.14
C ILE A 60 -16.68 -7.26 -10.86
N LEU A 61 -17.56 -6.27 -10.72
CA LEU A 61 -18.42 -6.13 -9.54
C LEU A 61 -19.30 -7.37 -9.31
N ARG A 62 -19.85 -7.96 -10.40
CA ARG A 62 -20.60 -9.22 -10.31
C ARG A 62 -19.69 -10.37 -9.84
N ARG A 63 -18.47 -10.49 -10.36
CA ARG A 63 -17.49 -11.51 -9.95
C ARG A 63 -17.10 -11.34 -8.48
N LEU A 64 -16.80 -10.12 -8.03
CA LEU A 64 -16.49 -9.81 -6.62
C LEU A 64 -17.59 -10.23 -5.67
N GLN A 65 -18.85 -10.05 -6.06
CA GLN A 65 -20.00 -10.50 -5.28
C GLN A 65 -20.04 -12.06 -5.18
N LEU A 66 -19.83 -12.77 -6.27
CA LEU A 66 -19.78 -14.23 -6.28
C LEU A 66 -18.60 -14.75 -5.46
N LEU A 67 -17.40 -14.21 -5.66
CA LEU A 67 -16.20 -14.55 -4.90
C LEU A 67 -16.40 -14.36 -3.38
N PHE A 68 -17.11 -13.29 -2.97
CA PHE A 68 -17.46 -13.09 -1.57
C PHE A 68 -18.42 -14.16 -1.06
N HIS A 69 -19.51 -14.47 -1.77
CA HIS A 69 -20.49 -15.43 -1.29
C HIS A 69 -19.95 -16.86 -1.26
N HIS A 70 -19.01 -17.21 -2.12
CA HIS A 70 -18.32 -18.50 -2.12
C HIS A 70 -17.10 -18.58 -1.19
N GLY A 71 -16.80 -17.52 -0.42
CA GLY A 71 -15.71 -17.53 0.57
C GLY A 71 -14.31 -17.34 0.02
N TYR A 72 -14.16 -17.02 -1.27
CA TYR A 72 -12.87 -16.68 -1.89
C TYR A 72 -12.38 -15.29 -1.44
N LEU A 73 -13.30 -14.36 -1.21
CA LEU A 73 -13.03 -13.04 -0.65
C LEU A 73 -13.83 -12.82 0.63
N ASP A 74 -13.30 -11.98 1.51
CA ASP A 74 -13.96 -11.45 2.71
C ASP A 74 -14.27 -9.96 2.53
N ARG A 75 -15.28 -9.48 3.26
CA ARG A 75 -15.60 -8.05 3.41
C ARG A 75 -15.46 -7.68 4.89
N PRO A 76 -14.33 -7.04 5.30
CA PRO A 76 -14.14 -6.63 6.69
C PRO A 76 -15.28 -5.75 7.17
N THR A 77 -15.88 -6.08 8.31
CA THR A 77 -17.03 -5.33 8.86
C THR A 77 -16.65 -3.94 9.35
N SER A 78 -15.38 -3.72 9.74
CA SER A 78 -14.84 -2.42 10.15
C SER A 78 -14.94 -1.34 9.06
N GLN A 79 -15.12 -1.70 7.78
CA GLN A 79 -15.40 -0.73 6.73
C GLN A 79 -16.77 -0.04 6.91
N VAL A 80 -17.71 -0.62 7.66
CA VAL A 80 -19.04 -0.03 7.93
C VAL A 80 -18.89 1.28 8.68
N ALA A 81 -17.95 1.40 9.62
CA ALA A 81 -17.70 2.65 10.35
C ALA A 81 -17.25 3.79 9.41
N GLN A 82 -16.48 3.49 8.37
CA GLN A 82 -16.10 4.45 7.33
C GLN A 82 -17.28 4.82 6.41
N LEU A 83 -18.24 3.90 6.25
CA LEU A 83 -19.46 4.13 5.47
C LEU A 83 -20.51 4.96 6.23
N ALA A 84 -20.53 4.84 7.57
CA ALA A 84 -21.53 5.50 8.42
C ALA A 84 -21.42 7.03 8.45
N HIS A 85 -20.23 7.58 8.20
CA HIS A 85 -20.01 9.04 8.17
C HIS A 85 -20.35 9.71 6.83
N ALA A 86 -20.87 8.95 5.86
CA ALA A 86 -21.28 9.50 4.58
C ALA A 86 -22.75 9.26 4.34
N PHE A 87 -23.48 10.34 4.10
CA PHE A 87 -24.90 10.35 3.77
C PHE A 87 -25.28 9.56 2.50
N ASP A 88 -24.27 9.03 1.77
CA ASP A 88 -24.46 8.32 0.50
C ASP A 88 -24.04 6.85 0.62
N PHE A 89 -24.87 6.05 1.34
CA PHE A 89 -24.68 4.60 1.49
C PHE A 89 -24.71 3.81 0.16
N GLY A 90 -25.12 4.44 -0.94
CA GLY A 90 -25.33 3.77 -2.23
C GLY A 90 -24.07 3.58 -3.07
N ASN A 91 -23.07 4.46 -2.95
CA ASN A 91 -22.02 4.65 -3.98
C ASN A 91 -20.58 4.33 -3.52
N ARG A 92 -20.37 3.90 -2.27
CA ARG A 92 -19.00 3.58 -1.83
C ARG A 92 -18.55 2.17 -2.23
N PRO A 93 -17.32 2.04 -2.75
CA PRO A 93 -16.77 0.75 -3.14
C PRO A 93 -16.56 -0.15 -1.91
N PHE A 94 -16.95 -1.42 -2.01
CA PHE A 94 -16.64 -2.41 -0.98
C PHE A 94 -15.13 -2.67 -0.93
N ILE A 95 -14.63 -2.92 0.29
CA ILE A 95 -13.26 -3.36 0.55
C ILE A 95 -13.28 -4.88 0.69
N TYR A 96 -12.31 -5.52 0.05
CA TYR A 96 -12.14 -6.97 0.04
C TYR A 96 -10.78 -7.36 0.59
N GLY A 97 -10.77 -8.41 1.41
CA GLY A 97 -9.58 -9.16 1.79
C GLY A 97 -9.66 -10.58 1.23
N LEU A 98 -8.54 -11.29 1.20
CA LEU A 98 -8.51 -12.68 0.77
C LEU A 98 -9.26 -13.56 1.78
N GLY A 99 -10.20 -14.37 1.32
CA GLY A 99 -10.92 -15.35 2.13
C GLY A 99 -10.19 -16.71 2.19
N ARG A 100 -10.63 -17.60 3.08
CA ARG A 100 -10.01 -18.92 3.25
C ARG A 100 -9.99 -19.73 1.95
N ALA A 101 -11.11 -19.79 1.23
CA ALA A 101 -11.17 -20.53 -0.04
C ALA A 101 -10.26 -19.91 -1.11
N GLY A 102 -10.13 -18.56 -1.12
CA GLY A 102 -9.20 -17.87 -2.02
C GLY A 102 -7.74 -18.18 -1.72
N ALA A 103 -7.36 -18.22 -0.45
CA ALA A 103 -6.01 -18.60 -0.03
C ALA A 103 -5.66 -20.05 -0.45
N HIS A 104 -6.62 -20.97 -0.30
CA HIS A 104 -6.44 -22.35 -0.71
C HIS A 104 -6.18 -22.48 -2.22
N VAL A 105 -7.03 -21.83 -3.03
CA VAL A 105 -6.90 -21.87 -4.50
C VAL A 105 -5.58 -21.24 -4.98
N LEU A 106 -5.13 -20.14 -4.36
CA LEU A 106 -3.84 -19.55 -4.71
C LEU A 106 -2.67 -20.46 -4.36
N ALA A 107 -2.74 -21.14 -3.20
CA ALA A 107 -1.73 -22.13 -2.80
C ALA A 107 -1.68 -23.33 -3.76
N GLU A 108 -2.84 -23.84 -4.19
CA GLU A 108 -2.93 -24.92 -5.20
C GLU A 108 -2.38 -24.47 -6.57
N ALA A 109 -2.53 -23.18 -6.91
CA ALA A 109 -1.95 -22.59 -8.12
C ALA A 109 -0.43 -22.31 -7.99
N GLY A 110 0.21 -22.70 -6.89
CA GLY A 110 1.65 -22.50 -6.65
C GLY A 110 2.03 -21.06 -6.34
N ILE A 111 1.07 -20.19 -6.02
CA ILE A 111 1.33 -18.80 -5.65
C ILE A 111 1.67 -18.76 -4.16
N PRO A 112 2.91 -18.40 -3.79
CA PRO A 112 3.33 -18.36 -2.40
C PRO A 112 2.55 -17.31 -1.62
N LEU A 113 1.87 -17.72 -0.57
CA LEU A 113 1.25 -16.82 0.39
C LEU A 113 2.17 -16.76 1.62
N LYS A 114 2.53 -15.56 2.04
CA LYS A 114 3.47 -15.31 3.15
C LYS A 114 3.05 -15.96 4.48
N ASP A 115 1.80 -16.35 4.60
CA ASP A 115 1.27 -16.91 5.84
C ASP A 115 0.30 -18.06 5.57
N ARG A 116 0.52 -19.20 6.22
CA ARG A 116 -0.48 -20.25 6.42
C ARG A 116 -1.62 -19.80 7.37
N LEU A 117 -2.09 -18.54 7.21
CA LEU A 117 -2.89 -17.87 8.20
C LEU A 117 -4.38 -18.07 7.96
N ASP A 118 -5.12 -18.07 9.03
CA ASP A 118 -6.56 -17.86 8.98
C ASP A 118 -6.85 -16.41 8.55
N TRP A 119 -6.84 -16.21 7.22
CA TRP A 119 -7.09 -14.93 6.58
C TRP A 119 -8.41 -14.31 7.03
N THR A 120 -9.45 -15.14 7.18
CA THR A 120 -10.79 -14.68 7.58
C THR A 120 -10.77 -14.10 8.99
N THR A 121 -10.12 -14.75 9.95
CA THR A 121 -9.99 -14.22 11.32
C THR A 121 -9.17 -12.93 11.34
N LYS A 122 -8.07 -12.86 10.58
CA LYS A 122 -7.29 -11.61 10.45
C LYS A 122 -8.10 -10.48 9.79
N ASN A 123 -8.92 -10.78 8.79
CA ASN A 123 -9.78 -9.81 8.13
C ASN A 123 -10.84 -9.25 9.10
N ALA A 124 -11.43 -10.11 9.93
CA ALA A 124 -12.43 -9.70 10.93
C ALA A 124 -11.84 -8.76 12.01
N ARG A 125 -10.54 -8.89 12.32
CA ARG A 125 -9.83 -8.06 13.32
C ARG A 125 -9.25 -6.77 12.75
N ALA A 126 -9.30 -6.56 11.45
CA ALA A 126 -8.76 -5.35 10.82
C ALA A 126 -9.52 -4.10 11.29
N THR A 127 -8.81 -3.11 11.80
CA THR A 127 -9.41 -1.83 12.22
C THR A 127 -9.69 -0.93 11.02
N ALA A 128 -10.61 0.03 11.16
CA ALA A 128 -10.89 1.02 10.11
C ALA A 128 -9.63 1.84 9.72
N GLN A 129 -8.80 2.17 10.72
CA GLN A 129 -7.55 2.89 10.50
C GLN A 129 -6.54 2.06 9.69
N PHE A 130 -6.42 0.77 10.01
CA PHE A 130 -5.56 -0.16 9.26
C PHE A 130 -6.04 -0.35 7.82
N LEU A 131 -7.37 -0.50 7.61
CA LEU A 131 -7.94 -0.58 6.27
C LEU A 131 -7.63 0.68 5.44
N ALA A 132 -7.83 1.86 6.01
CA ALA A 132 -7.59 3.11 5.31
C ALA A 132 -6.10 3.23 4.91
N HIS A 133 -5.17 2.97 5.83
CA HIS A 133 -3.74 3.02 5.55
C HIS A 133 -3.34 2.00 4.45
N THR A 134 -3.82 0.78 4.55
CA THR A 134 -3.55 -0.27 3.55
C THR A 134 -4.08 0.11 2.16
N LEU A 135 -5.27 0.72 2.08
CA LEU A 135 -5.84 1.16 0.82
C LEU A 135 -5.07 2.32 0.18
N GLU A 136 -4.62 3.29 0.97
CA GLU A 136 -3.80 4.41 0.51
C GLU A 136 -2.45 3.92 -0.04
N THR A 137 -1.82 2.97 0.66
CA THR A 137 -0.60 2.29 0.19
C THR A 137 -0.87 1.55 -1.13
N ALA A 138 -1.95 0.78 -1.20
CA ALA A 138 -2.33 0.04 -2.40
C ALA A 138 -2.64 1.00 -3.58
N GLU A 139 -3.36 2.11 -3.34
CA GLU A 139 -3.66 3.11 -4.38
C GLU A 139 -2.38 3.68 -4.99
N THR A 140 -1.41 4.02 -4.14
CA THR A 140 -0.11 4.54 -4.56
C THR A 140 0.66 3.50 -5.38
N MET A 141 0.77 2.27 -4.90
CA MET A 141 1.50 1.21 -5.60
C MET A 141 0.82 0.80 -6.91
N ILE A 142 -0.52 0.79 -6.97
CA ILE A 142 -1.27 0.54 -8.22
C ILE A 142 -1.01 1.67 -9.23
N ALA A 143 -0.87 2.92 -8.79
CA ALA A 143 -0.50 4.01 -9.69
C ALA A 143 0.90 3.77 -10.31
N PHE A 144 1.88 3.32 -9.53
CA PHE A 144 3.19 2.90 -10.04
C PHE A 144 3.09 1.72 -11.01
N GLU A 145 2.34 0.68 -10.64
CA GLU A 145 2.18 -0.51 -11.48
C GLU A 145 1.57 -0.15 -12.84
N LEU A 146 0.53 0.68 -12.85
CA LEU A 146 -0.10 1.12 -14.10
C LEU A 146 0.82 2.01 -14.94
N ALA A 147 1.62 2.86 -14.30
CA ALA A 147 2.59 3.69 -15.00
C ALA A 147 3.72 2.86 -15.62
N CYS A 148 4.14 1.77 -14.95
CA CYS A 148 5.16 0.85 -15.44
C CYS A 148 4.66 -0.14 -16.52
N ARG A 149 3.36 -0.14 -16.84
CA ARG A 149 2.81 -0.93 -17.97
C ARG A 149 2.96 -0.23 -19.32
N ALA A 150 3.34 1.06 -19.33
CA ALA A 150 3.55 1.79 -20.57
C ALA A 150 4.81 1.28 -21.27
N GLU A 151 4.82 1.35 -22.61
CA GLU A 151 5.98 0.99 -23.43
C GLU A 151 7.20 1.85 -23.07
N GLY A 152 8.36 1.23 -22.93
CA GLY A 152 9.61 1.91 -22.53
C GLY A 152 9.68 2.33 -21.06
N ALA A 153 8.64 2.05 -20.24
CA ALA A 153 8.69 2.32 -18.82
C ALA A 153 9.55 1.26 -18.08
N PRO A 154 10.10 1.61 -16.90
CA PRO A 154 10.86 0.65 -16.09
C PRO A 154 9.93 -0.47 -15.57
N THR A 155 10.52 -1.63 -15.29
CA THR A 155 9.82 -2.73 -14.63
C THR A 155 9.68 -2.46 -13.14
N LEU A 156 8.45 -2.54 -12.61
CA LEU A 156 8.20 -2.48 -11.18
C LEU A 156 8.57 -3.82 -10.52
N ILE A 157 9.48 -3.78 -9.55
CA ILE A 157 9.78 -4.88 -8.63
C ILE A 157 9.14 -4.53 -7.30
N ASP A 158 8.01 -5.18 -6.99
CA ASP A 158 7.24 -4.88 -5.76
C ASP A 158 7.88 -5.51 -4.52
N HIS A 159 7.40 -5.15 -3.37
CA HIS A 159 7.86 -5.53 -2.03
C HIS A 159 8.16 -7.04 -1.88
N HIS A 160 7.28 -7.90 -2.37
CA HIS A 160 7.48 -9.35 -2.30
C HIS A 160 8.52 -9.85 -3.30
N ASP A 161 8.59 -9.21 -4.47
CA ASP A 161 9.52 -9.57 -5.52
C ASP A 161 10.96 -9.09 -5.22
N LEU A 162 11.12 -8.21 -4.22
CA LEU A 162 12.42 -7.76 -3.72
C LEU A 162 13.10 -8.76 -2.79
N LEU A 163 12.37 -9.68 -2.17
CA LEU A 163 12.93 -10.63 -1.18
C LEU A 163 14.15 -11.40 -1.67
N PRO A 164 14.19 -11.92 -2.91
CA PRO A 164 15.38 -12.62 -3.42
C PRO A 164 16.64 -11.76 -3.55
N TYR A 165 16.48 -10.42 -3.58
CA TYR A 165 17.58 -9.48 -3.72
C TYR A 165 18.12 -8.96 -2.38
N LEU A 166 17.48 -9.33 -1.26
CA LEU A 166 17.96 -8.96 0.06
C LEU A 166 19.19 -9.80 0.46
N PRO A 167 20.06 -9.26 1.32
CA PRO A 167 21.13 -10.02 1.94
C PRO A 167 20.58 -11.27 2.67
N GLU A 168 21.32 -12.37 2.64
CA GLU A 168 20.93 -13.62 3.28
C GLU A 168 20.60 -13.44 4.77
N ALA A 169 21.38 -12.63 5.46
CA ALA A 169 21.20 -12.33 6.89
C ALA A 169 19.87 -11.62 7.23
N THR A 170 19.20 -10.98 6.27
CA THR A 170 17.95 -10.24 6.51
C THR A 170 16.75 -10.83 5.75
N ARG A 171 17.02 -11.67 4.74
CA ARG A 171 15.99 -12.26 3.88
C ARG A 171 15.00 -13.13 4.63
N ASP A 172 15.52 -13.90 5.59
CA ASP A 172 14.75 -14.91 6.35
C ASP A 172 14.15 -14.35 7.64
N ASP A 173 14.34 -13.05 7.91
CA ASP A 173 13.69 -12.35 9.02
C ASP A 173 12.16 -12.27 8.82
N ASP A 174 11.40 -12.31 9.92
CA ASP A 174 9.95 -12.09 9.91
C ASP A 174 9.57 -10.74 9.31
N ALA A 175 10.46 -9.73 9.42
CA ALA A 175 10.30 -8.39 8.90
C ALA A 175 11.56 -7.94 8.13
N PRO A 176 11.81 -8.49 6.93
CA PRO A 176 13.09 -8.34 6.20
C PRO A 176 13.42 -6.90 5.78
N PHE A 177 12.43 -6.01 5.72
CA PHE A 177 12.64 -4.58 5.44
C PHE A 177 12.68 -3.70 6.69
N HIS A 178 12.61 -4.30 7.88
CA HIS A 178 12.77 -3.57 9.13
C HIS A 178 14.25 -3.34 9.41
N ALA A 179 14.71 -2.11 9.20
CA ALA A 179 16.08 -1.70 9.55
C ALA A 179 16.15 -1.15 10.97
N ARG A 180 17.33 -1.29 11.60
CA ARG A 180 17.62 -0.72 12.92
C ARG A 180 18.78 0.25 12.80
N VAL A 181 18.62 1.43 13.39
CA VAL A 181 19.66 2.45 13.44
C VAL A 181 19.85 2.95 14.86
N THR A 182 21.09 3.27 15.22
CA THR A 182 21.43 3.79 16.54
C THR A 182 21.71 5.28 16.44
N LEU A 183 20.86 6.08 17.10
CA LEU A 183 21.05 7.51 17.22
C LEU A 183 21.91 7.79 18.46
N LYS A 184 23.07 8.40 18.28
CA LYS A 184 23.90 8.87 19.38
C LYS A 184 23.32 10.20 19.89
N THR A 185 22.98 10.27 21.15
CA THR A 185 22.59 11.49 21.86
C THR A 185 23.73 11.95 22.77
N ALA A 186 23.64 13.14 23.33
CA ALA A 186 24.70 13.66 24.22
C ALA A 186 24.92 12.81 25.50
N ARG A 187 23.95 11.98 25.88
CA ARG A 187 23.98 11.17 27.11
C ARG A 187 23.92 9.66 26.86
N ASP A 188 23.21 9.24 25.80
CA ASP A 188 22.91 7.84 25.55
C ASP A 188 22.89 7.50 24.05
N ALA A 189 22.84 6.20 23.75
CA ALA A 189 22.57 5.69 22.42
C ALA A 189 21.15 5.13 22.36
N LEU A 190 20.34 5.61 21.41
CA LEU A 190 18.96 5.19 21.21
C LEU A 190 18.84 4.38 19.90
N THR A 191 18.47 3.11 19.99
CA THR A 191 18.14 2.33 18.78
C THR A 191 16.70 2.56 18.39
N ILE A 192 16.48 2.91 17.11
CA ILE A 192 15.14 3.08 16.53
C ILE A 192 14.95 2.15 15.33
N GLY A 193 13.73 1.67 15.15
CA GLY A 193 13.32 0.92 13.98
C GLY A 193 12.94 1.86 12.82
N VAL A 194 13.37 1.49 11.62
CA VAL A 194 12.93 2.09 10.35
C VAL A 194 12.11 1.04 9.63
N ILE A 195 10.80 1.27 9.52
CA ILE A 195 9.84 0.31 8.95
C ILE A 195 9.10 1.03 7.83
N PRO A 196 9.49 0.82 6.56
CA PRO A 196 8.77 1.36 5.41
C PRO A 196 7.35 0.78 5.30
N ASP A 197 6.39 1.59 4.91
CA ASP A 197 5.05 1.09 4.60
C ASP A 197 5.08 0.17 3.36
N ARG A 198 5.98 0.45 2.41
CA ARG A 198 6.26 -0.42 1.26
C ARG A 198 7.69 -0.20 0.77
N MET A 199 8.35 -1.28 0.36
CA MET A 199 9.60 -1.21 -0.40
C MET A 199 9.33 -1.62 -1.85
N PHE A 200 9.96 -0.95 -2.81
CA PHE A 200 9.89 -1.34 -4.22
C PHE A 200 11.11 -0.81 -4.99
N SER A 201 11.32 -1.35 -6.18
CA SER A 201 12.34 -0.85 -7.09
C SER A 201 11.78 -0.66 -8.50
N LEU A 202 12.40 0.23 -9.24
CA LEU A 202 12.20 0.40 -10.68
C LEU A 202 13.45 -0.10 -11.38
N ALA A 203 13.32 -1.15 -12.20
CA ALA A 203 14.42 -1.78 -12.92
C ALA A 203 14.36 -1.37 -14.40
N PHE A 204 15.52 -1.09 -14.97
CA PHE A 204 15.71 -0.68 -16.36
C PHE A 204 16.39 -1.77 -17.16
N GLU A 205 16.26 -1.74 -18.49
CA GLU A 205 16.88 -2.71 -19.42
C GLU A 205 18.42 -2.76 -19.28
N ASN A 206 19.05 -1.62 -18.98
CA ASN A 206 20.51 -1.53 -18.75
C ASN A 206 20.96 -2.12 -17.39
N ARG A 207 20.09 -2.87 -16.70
CA ARG A 207 20.28 -3.46 -15.37
C ARG A 207 20.44 -2.46 -14.22
N THR A 208 20.27 -1.16 -14.45
CA THR A 208 20.16 -0.18 -13.35
C THR A 208 18.87 -0.39 -12.59
N ARG A 209 18.92 -0.13 -11.28
CA ARG A 209 17.76 -0.24 -10.38
C ARG A 209 17.71 0.95 -9.44
N LEU A 210 16.59 1.62 -9.41
CA LEU A 210 16.27 2.65 -8.42
C LEU A 210 15.43 2.05 -7.31
N ASN A 211 15.84 2.21 -6.06
CA ASN A 211 15.19 1.61 -4.90
C ASN A 211 14.48 2.68 -4.07
N PHE A 212 13.29 2.35 -3.57
CA PHE A 212 12.42 3.28 -2.88
C PHE A 212 11.83 2.68 -1.60
N ALA A 213 11.85 3.47 -0.54
CA ALA A 213 11.07 3.27 0.66
C ALA A 213 9.85 4.21 0.60
N LEU A 214 8.64 3.67 0.56
CA LEU A 214 7.38 4.43 0.54
C LEU A 214 6.85 4.61 1.96
N GLU A 215 6.43 5.84 2.26
CA GLU A 215 5.78 6.25 3.50
C GLU A 215 4.45 6.94 3.21
N LEU A 216 3.37 6.48 3.81
CA LEU A 216 2.04 7.08 3.73
C LEU A 216 1.74 7.85 5.02
N ASP A 217 1.81 9.16 4.94
CA ASP A 217 1.44 10.02 6.05
C ASP A 217 -0.01 10.48 5.92
N ARG A 218 -0.84 10.10 6.89
CA ARG A 218 -2.27 10.42 6.91
C ARG A 218 -2.61 11.73 7.63
N GLY A 219 -1.60 12.53 7.94
CA GLY A 219 -1.80 13.79 8.63
C GLY A 219 -2.03 13.67 10.15
N THR A 220 -2.08 12.48 10.70
CA THR A 220 -2.36 12.22 12.13
C THR A 220 -1.09 12.24 13.00
N MET A 221 0.07 12.09 12.39
CA MET A 221 1.35 12.06 13.09
C MET A 221 1.92 13.47 13.27
N ASP A 222 2.45 13.76 14.45
CA ASP A 222 3.18 15.00 14.71
C ASP A 222 4.46 15.06 13.86
N ILE A 223 4.67 16.18 13.16
CA ILE A 223 5.86 16.39 12.33
C ILE A 223 7.03 16.93 13.14
N LYS A 224 6.77 17.81 14.09
CA LYS A 224 7.79 18.64 14.77
C LYS A 224 8.29 18.06 16.09
N SER A 225 7.62 17.07 16.66
CA SER A 225 7.98 16.51 17.97
C SER A 225 9.45 16.09 17.99
N ARG A 226 10.20 16.64 18.91
CA ARG A 226 11.60 16.29 19.18
C ARG A 226 11.76 15.11 20.13
N GLN A 227 10.67 14.58 20.66
CA GLN A 227 10.70 13.39 21.50
C GLN A 227 11.03 12.16 20.64
N LEU A 228 12.17 11.54 20.96
CA LEU A 228 12.61 10.32 20.27
C LEU A 228 12.13 9.04 20.97
N VAL A 229 11.73 9.14 22.23
CA VAL A 229 11.26 8.02 23.06
C VAL A 229 9.77 8.16 23.32
N GLY A 230 9.04 7.05 23.31
CA GLY A 230 7.63 6.95 23.72
C GLY A 230 6.60 7.34 22.67
N LYS A 231 6.88 8.22 21.72
CA LYS A 231 5.93 8.59 20.65
C LYS A 231 6.58 8.49 19.28
N SER A 232 5.85 7.90 18.32
CA SER A 232 6.24 7.96 16.93
C SER A 232 5.95 9.36 16.38
N SER A 233 6.92 9.98 15.68
CA SER A 233 6.76 11.25 15.00
C SER A 233 7.35 11.16 13.59
N PHE A 234 6.91 12.04 12.69
CA PHE A 234 7.50 12.08 11.36
C PHE A 234 8.98 12.47 11.40
N ARG A 235 9.37 13.37 12.31
CA ARG A 235 10.78 13.70 12.58
C ARG A 235 11.62 12.47 12.92
N ARG A 236 11.09 11.55 13.75
CA ARG A 236 11.79 10.31 14.10
C ARG A 236 11.99 9.41 12.88
N LYS A 237 11.00 9.32 11.97
CA LYS A 237 11.13 8.60 10.71
C LYS A 237 12.24 9.21 9.83
N LEU A 238 12.23 10.54 9.64
CA LEU A 238 13.28 11.24 8.87
C LEU A 238 14.68 11.01 9.44
N LEU A 239 14.84 11.12 10.76
CA LEU A 239 16.11 10.82 11.45
C LEU A 239 16.57 9.39 11.21
N GLY A 240 15.67 8.42 11.33
CA GLY A 240 15.96 7.01 11.09
C GLY A 240 16.45 6.75 9.68
N TYR A 241 15.74 7.25 8.66
CA TYR A 241 16.16 7.09 7.26
C TYR A 241 17.46 7.82 6.95
N TYR A 242 17.64 9.03 7.48
CA TYR A 242 18.88 9.78 7.29
C TYR A 242 20.08 9.07 7.90
N GLN A 243 19.93 8.55 9.13
CA GLN A 243 20.99 7.79 9.79
C GLN A 243 21.30 6.48 9.06
N LEU A 244 20.27 5.75 8.61
CA LEU A 244 20.42 4.55 7.81
C LEU A 244 21.23 4.81 6.52
N TRP A 245 20.94 5.93 5.85
CA TRP A 245 21.67 6.36 4.66
C TRP A 245 23.09 6.80 5.00
N LYS A 246 23.25 7.66 6.02
CA LYS A 246 24.53 8.26 6.40
C LYS A 246 25.57 7.23 6.84
N GLU A 247 25.14 6.18 7.53
CA GLU A 247 26.00 5.09 8.00
C GLU A 247 26.17 3.97 6.95
N GLY A 248 25.53 4.08 5.79
CA GLY A 248 25.61 3.04 4.74
C GLY A 248 24.90 1.72 5.11
N LEU A 249 24.11 1.70 6.19
CA LEU A 249 23.44 0.49 6.69
C LEU A 249 22.41 -0.07 5.72
N HIS A 250 21.88 0.72 4.80
CA HIS A 250 20.97 0.29 3.75
C HIS A 250 21.61 -0.75 2.81
N THR A 251 22.93 -0.75 2.67
CA THR A 251 23.64 -1.75 1.88
C THR A 251 23.67 -3.10 2.59
N SER A 252 24.02 -3.13 3.88
CA SER A 252 24.08 -4.38 4.66
C SER A 252 22.70 -4.92 5.04
N GLN A 253 21.71 -4.04 5.29
CA GLN A 253 20.37 -4.46 5.74
C GLN A 253 19.40 -4.72 4.58
N TRP A 254 19.48 -3.97 3.47
CA TRP A 254 18.57 -4.09 2.33
C TRP A 254 19.25 -4.51 1.02
N GLY A 255 20.57 -4.57 0.98
CA GLY A 255 21.32 -4.87 -0.25
C GLY A 255 21.25 -3.76 -1.31
N PHE A 256 20.88 -2.54 -0.93
CA PHE A 256 20.72 -1.42 -1.85
C PHE A 256 21.97 -0.53 -1.87
N ASN A 257 22.53 -0.25 -3.05
CA ASN A 257 23.62 0.72 -3.18
C ASN A 257 23.15 2.16 -2.90
N ALA A 258 21.93 2.46 -3.25
CA ALA A 258 21.27 3.73 -2.98
C ALA A 258 19.75 3.53 -2.87
N PHE A 259 19.07 4.43 -2.17
CA PHE A 259 17.60 4.47 -2.10
C PHE A 259 17.12 5.91 -1.93
N ARG A 260 15.82 6.12 -2.19
CA ARG A 260 15.10 7.37 -1.86
C ARG A 260 13.87 7.05 -1.04
N VAL A 261 13.47 7.98 -0.19
CA VAL A 261 12.26 7.89 0.63
C VAL A 261 11.16 8.72 -0.04
N LEU A 262 10.11 8.05 -0.46
CA LEU A 262 8.93 8.67 -1.07
C LEU A 262 7.84 8.83 -0.01
N THR A 263 7.44 10.06 0.28
CA THR A 263 6.37 10.33 1.24
C THR A 263 5.15 10.90 0.53
N VAL A 264 4.03 10.21 0.66
CA VAL A 264 2.71 10.71 0.22
C VAL A 264 1.99 11.29 1.43
N THR A 265 1.62 12.57 1.37
CA THR A 265 1.04 13.33 2.50
C THR A 265 -0.17 14.15 2.04
N PRO A 266 -1.17 14.42 2.90
CA PRO A 266 -2.47 14.94 2.46
C PRO A 266 -2.46 16.35 1.87
N SER A 267 -1.44 17.20 2.14
CA SER A 267 -1.47 18.59 1.70
C SER A 267 -0.10 19.19 1.41
N GLU A 268 -0.07 20.20 0.54
CA GLU A 268 1.14 20.99 0.22
C GLU A 268 1.72 21.64 1.48
N LYS A 269 0.88 22.20 2.35
CA LYS A 269 1.33 22.79 3.61
C LYS A 269 2.07 21.79 4.49
N ARG A 270 1.65 20.52 4.45
CA ARG A 270 2.30 19.47 5.21
C ARG A 270 3.64 19.08 4.58
N ILE A 271 3.77 19.12 3.26
CA ILE A 271 5.05 18.99 2.54
C ILE A 271 6.02 20.08 2.99
N GLU A 272 5.61 21.35 3.00
CA GLU A 272 6.45 22.47 3.47
C GLU A 272 6.96 22.24 4.91
N ASN A 273 6.07 21.82 5.81
CA ASN A 273 6.45 21.54 7.20
C ASN A 273 7.44 20.35 7.30
N MET A 274 7.28 19.31 6.48
CA MET A 274 8.18 18.16 6.44
C MET A 274 9.56 18.54 5.89
N ILE A 275 9.60 19.38 4.85
CA ILE A 275 10.86 19.91 4.30
C ILE A 275 11.59 20.77 5.33
N ALA A 276 10.87 21.62 6.08
CA ALA A 276 11.47 22.44 7.14
C ALA A 276 12.12 21.56 8.23
N VAL A 277 11.41 20.52 8.71
CA VAL A 277 11.95 19.58 9.70
C VAL A 277 13.10 18.75 9.12
N GLN A 278 13.02 18.37 7.85
CA GLN A 278 14.09 17.64 7.18
C GLN A 278 15.37 18.50 7.11
N LYS A 279 15.27 19.80 6.79
CA LYS A 279 16.41 20.74 6.77
C LYS A 279 17.04 20.91 8.16
N GLU A 280 16.26 20.90 9.24
CA GLU A 280 16.82 20.89 10.60
C GLU A 280 17.68 19.63 10.90
N ILE A 281 17.40 18.50 10.21
CA ILE A 281 18.10 17.23 10.43
C ILE A 281 19.35 17.12 9.56
N VAL A 282 19.24 17.47 8.28
CA VAL A 282 20.29 17.21 7.28
C VAL A 282 21.11 18.45 6.93
N GLY A 283 20.70 19.64 7.39
CA GLY A 283 21.26 20.94 7.08
C GLY A 283 20.42 21.76 6.10
N GLU A 284 20.64 23.06 6.07
CA GLU A 284 19.89 24.10 5.33
C GLU A 284 19.67 23.78 3.83
N GLN A 285 20.65 23.12 3.19
CA GLN A 285 20.58 22.73 1.78
C GLN A 285 19.51 21.65 1.48
N GLY A 286 19.02 20.95 2.52
CA GLY A 286 18.13 19.82 2.35
C GLY A 286 18.80 18.63 1.65
N SER A 287 18.03 17.58 1.35
CA SER A 287 18.52 16.34 0.75
C SER A 287 17.61 15.83 -0.35
N ASN A 288 18.20 15.23 -1.39
CA ASN A 288 17.47 14.49 -2.42
C ASN A 288 17.11 13.05 -1.98
N LEU A 289 17.51 12.63 -0.78
CA LEU A 289 17.08 11.36 -0.20
C LEU A 289 15.55 11.32 -0.02
N PHE A 290 14.95 12.47 0.32
CA PHE A 290 13.51 12.58 0.62
C PHE A 290 12.76 13.27 -0.51
N LEU A 291 11.67 12.64 -0.94
CA LEU A 291 10.77 13.12 -1.97
C LEU A 291 9.34 13.12 -1.41
N PHE A 292 8.61 14.18 -1.66
CA PHE A 292 7.26 14.39 -1.11
C PHE A 292 6.26 14.63 -2.21
N THR A 293 5.06 14.10 -2.06
CA THR A 293 3.94 14.37 -2.98
C THR A 293 2.61 14.30 -2.24
N THR A 294 1.52 14.64 -2.95
CA THR A 294 0.16 14.52 -2.44
C THR A 294 -0.64 13.50 -3.25
N PRO A 295 -1.69 12.87 -2.66
CA PRO A 295 -2.60 12.00 -3.42
C PRO A 295 -3.27 12.73 -4.60
N LYS A 296 -3.46 14.04 -4.50
CA LYS A 296 -4.01 14.86 -5.59
C LYS A 296 -3.09 14.83 -6.80
N ARG A 297 -1.80 15.12 -6.62
CA ARG A 297 -0.80 15.10 -7.70
C ARG A 297 -0.71 13.74 -8.37
N LEU A 298 -0.72 12.64 -7.58
CA LEU A 298 -0.67 11.27 -8.10
C LEU A 298 -1.94 10.84 -8.87
N ARG A 299 -3.08 11.50 -8.64
CA ARG A 299 -4.29 11.28 -9.43
C ARG A 299 -4.29 12.07 -10.74
N GLU A 300 -3.64 13.23 -10.76
CA GLU A 300 -3.59 14.12 -11.91
C GLU A 300 -2.50 13.73 -12.93
N LYS A 301 -1.37 13.19 -12.44
CA LYS A 301 -0.23 12.81 -13.27
C LYS A 301 0.35 11.45 -12.86
N SER A 302 1.11 10.84 -13.76
CA SER A 302 1.89 9.62 -13.49
C SER A 302 2.84 9.82 -12.29
N PRO A 303 3.01 8.81 -11.41
CA PRO A 303 4.00 8.87 -10.33
C PRO A 303 5.45 8.91 -10.83
N LEU A 304 5.70 8.61 -12.11
CA LEU A 304 7.02 8.71 -12.72
C LEU A 304 7.33 10.13 -13.21
N ALA A 305 6.31 10.99 -13.34
CA ALA A 305 6.42 12.37 -13.81
C ALA A 305 6.89 13.34 -12.69
N ASP A 306 6.93 14.62 -13.01
CA ASP A 306 7.31 15.76 -12.15
C ASP A 306 6.24 16.08 -11.09
N VAL A 307 5.92 15.12 -10.24
CA VAL A 307 4.92 15.23 -9.17
C VAL A 307 5.54 15.26 -7.77
N TRP A 308 6.85 15.09 -7.68
CA TRP A 308 7.58 15.01 -6.42
C TRP A 308 8.29 16.31 -6.09
N VAL A 309 8.30 16.67 -4.81
CA VAL A 309 9.09 17.79 -4.27
C VAL A 309 10.26 17.18 -3.50
N THR A 310 11.48 17.56 -3.85
CA THR A 310 12.68 17.12 -3.12
C THR A 310 12.75 17.76 -1.74
N GLY A 311 13.54 17.21 -0.82
CA GLY A 311 13.84 17.84 0.45
C GLY A 311 14.58 19.18 0.32
N LYS A 312 15.04 19.54 -0.89
CA LYS A 312 15.56 20.87 -1.22
C LYS A 312 14.47 21.88 -1.58
N GLY A 313 13.24 21.40 -1.87
CA GLY A 313 12.09 22.21 -2.27
C GLY A 313 11.89 22.32 -3.79
N ALA A 314 12.68 21.64 -4.60
CA ALA A 314 12.55 21.64 -6.05
C ALA A 314 11.59 20.53 -6.52
N MET A 315 10.79 20.81 -7.56
CA MET A 315 10.01 19.80 -8.26
C MET A 315 10.94 18.87 -9.06
N THR A 316 10.62 17.59 -9.12
CA THR A 316 11.38 16.59 -9.87
C THR A 316 10.50 15.47 -10.38
N ALA A 317 10.89 14.89 -11.50
CA ALA A 317 10.43 13.56 -11.90
C ALA A 317 11.19 12.48 -11.12
N LEU A 318 10.60 11.29 -11.04
CA LEU A 318 11.22 10.21 -10.27
C LEU A 318 12.42 9.61 -10.98
N LEU A 319 12.44 9.70 -12.31
CA LEU A 319 13.45 9.13 -13.20
C LEU A 319 14.52 10.15 -13.66
N SER A 320 14.47 11.38 -13.14
CA SER A 320 15.45 12.44 -13.43
C SER A 320 16.70 12.33 -12.54
#